data_28e8b761dd025cbc103e3eff9bedd94f
#
_entry.id   28e8b761dd025cbc103e3eff9bedd94f
#
_cell.length_a   1.000
_cell.length_b   1.000
_cell.length_c   1.000
_cell.angle_alpha   90.00
_cell.angle_beta   90.00
_cell.angle_gamma   90.00
#
_symmetry.space_group_name_H-M   'P 1'
#
loop_
_entity.id
_entity.type
_entity.pdbx_description
1 polymer ?
#
loop_
_entity_poly.entity_id
_entity_poly.type
_entity_poly.pdbx_seq_one_letter_code
_entity_poly.pdbx_strand_id
1 'polypeptide(L)'
;KEWSDDMGKSVYIAEKPSVAQEFAKALHTDFKRKDGYLEADNHIVTWCVGHLVTMSYPDAYDEKLKRWSFDTLPFIPQTFKYEVIPAVQKQFDIVKGILNRADVDTIYVCTDSGREGEYIYRLVRQEAKVKDKQERRVWIDSQTEEEILKGINTAKDISEYDNLSDAAYLRAKEDYLMGINFSRVLTLKYGRNIANYLHIDRAVVSVGRVMTCVLGMVVRREREIRSFVKTPFYRVIGTADINEHTFDAEWRVCEASRYYNTPYLYKDNGFKDKDKARELVDILSEPLPAEGVVKLSLIHISE
;
A
#
# COMPACT_ATOMS: atom_id res chain seq x y z
N LYS A 1 -33.56 -8.77 -26.02
CA LYS A 1 -34.20 -9.63 -25.01
C LYS A 1 -34.92 -8.71 -24.06
N GLU A 2 -36.22 -8.71 -24.06
CA GLU A 2 -37.07 -8.03 -23.10
C GLU A 2 -36.73 -8.53 -21.72
N TRP A 3 -36.35 -7.62 -20.85
CA TRP A 3 -36.16 -7.87 -19.41
C TRP A 3 -37.56 -7.93 -18.80
N SER A 4 -37.89 -9.00 -18.15
CA SER A 4 -39.18 -9.15 -17.46
C SER A 4 -39.27 -8.12 -16.32
N ASP A 5 -40.40 -7.46 -16.17
CA ASP A 5 -40.74 -6.41 -15.18
C ASP A 5 -40.73 -6.90 -13.70
N ASP A 6 -40.21 -8.11 -13.43
CA ASP A 6 -40.26 -8.79 -12.13
C ASP A 6 -38.86 -9.01 -11.51
N MET A 7 -37.84 -8.31 -12.00
CA MET A 7 -36.50 -8.39 -11.40
C MET A 7 -36.28 -7.27 -10.37
N GLY A 8 -35.90 -7.64 -9.17
CA GLY A 8 -35.57 -6.68 -8.12
C GLY A 8 -34.35 -5.82 -8.46
N LYS A 9 -34.12 -4.78 -7.67
CA LYS A 9 -33.01 -3.84 -7.89
C LYS A 9 -31.65 -4.45 -7.65
N SER A 10 -30.67 -3.99 -8.42
CA SER A 10 -29.26 -4.28 -8.22
C SER A 10 -28.58 -3.17 -7.43
N VAL A 11 -27.84 -3.53 -6.39
CA VAL A 11 -27.03 -2.61 -5.57
C VAL A 11 -25.57 -2.75 -5.95
N TYR A 12 -24.89 -1.64 -6.19
CA TYR A 12 -23.45 -1.55 -6.42
C TYR A 12 -22.82 -0.88 -5.20
N ILE A 13 -22.03 -1.60 -4.44
CA ILE A 13 -21.34 -1.06 -3.26
C ILE A 13 -19.86 -0.85 -3.52
N ALA A 14 -19.43 0.42 -3.57
CA ALA A 14 -18.05 0.82 -3.79
C ALA A 14 -17.31 1.07 -2.46
N GLU A 15 -15.99 1.12 -2.49
CA GLU A 15 -15.17 1.43 -1.31
C GLU A 15 -15.21 2.93 -0.94
N LYS A 16 -15.34 3.80 -1.94
CA LYS A 16 -15.29 5.26 -1.79
C LYS A 16 -16.35 5.96 -2.63
N PRO A 17 -16.79 7.17 -2.22
CA PRO A 17 -17.78 7.94 -2.98
C PRO A 17 -17.36 8.24 -4.44
N SER A 18 -16.07 8.51 -4.67
CA SER A 18 -15.55 8.79 -6.01
C SER A 18 -15.68 7.57 -6.94
N VAL A 19 -15.37 6.38 -6.45
CA VAL A 19 -15.52 5.13 -7.20
C VAL A 19 -16.99 4.85 -7.50
N ALA A 20 -17.88 5.07 -6.53
CA ALA A 20 -19.32 4.93 -6.72
C ALA A 20 -19.86 5.82 -7.85
N GLN A 21 -19.34 7.04 -7.97
CA GLN A 21 -19.71 7.95 -9.06
C GLN A 21 -19.28 7.43 -10.44
N GLU A 22 -18.09 6.81 -10.55
CA GLU A 22 -17.66 6.22 -11.81
C GLU A 22 -18.54 5.01 -12.21
N PHE A 23 -18.93 4.17 -11.25
CA PHE A 23 -19.92 3.11 -11.51
C PHE A 23 -21.26 3.67 -11.94
N ALA A 24 -21.76 4.72 -11.30
CA ALA A 24 -23.03 5.35 -11.69
C ALA A 24 -22.98 5.94 -13.09
N LYS A 25 -21.86 6.56 -13.49
CA LYS A 25 -21.67 7.06 -14.87
C LYS A 25 -21.64 5.92 -15.87
N ALA A 26 -20.89 4.86 -15.60
CA ALA A 26 -20.75 3.71 -16.49
C ALA A 26 -22.08 2.96 -16.73
N LEU A 27 -23.00 3.01 -15.78
CA LEU A 27 -24.33 2.38 -15.92
C LEU A 27 -25.30 3.16 -16.83
N HIS A 28 -24.97 4.38 -17.27
CA HIS A 28 -25.76 5.22 -18.17
C HIS A 28 -27.25 5.36 -17.80
N THR A 29 -27.52 5.43 -16.48
CA THR A 29 -28.88 5.51 -15.94
C THR A 29 -29.11 6.87 -15.28
N ASP A 30 -30.34 7.37 -15.27
CA ASP A 30 -30.70 8.62 -14.61
C ASP A 30 -30.78 8.43 -13.07
N PHE A 31 -29.67 8.58 -12.40
CA PHE A 31 -29.56 8.44 -10.96
C PHE A 31 -29.99 9.71 -10.22
N LYS A 32 -30.90 9.55 -9.27
CA LYS A 32 -31.26 10.59 -8.30
C LYS A 32 -30.36 10.50 -7.09
N ARG A 33 -29.73 11.62 -6.73
CA ARG A 33 -28.87 11.69 -5.54
C ARG A 33 -29.70 11.66 -4.26
N LYS A 34 -29.32 10.79 -3.35
CA LYS A 34 -29.87 10.65 -2.00
C LYS A 34 -28.74 10.82 -0.98
N ASP A 35 -29.10 10.83 0.31
CA ASP A 35 -28.11 10.86 1.39
C ASP A 35 -27.38 9.51 1.48
N GLY A 36 -26.11 9.51 1.16
CA GLY A 36 -25.24 8.32 1.18
C GLY A 36 -25.37 7.34 0.03
N TYR A 37 -26.17 7.62 -1.01
CA TYR A 37 -26.32 6.77 -2.18
C TYR A 37 -26.90 7.50 -3.40
N LEU A 38 -26.90 6.82 -4.54
CA LEU A 38 -27.56 7.20 -5.78
C LEU A 38 -28.60 6.14 -6.12
N GLU A 39 -29.80 6.53 -6.59
CA GLU A 39 -30.87 5.58 -6.90
C GLU A 39 -31.51 5.88 -8.24
N ALA A 40 -31.71 4.84 -9.03
CA ALA A 40 -32.49 4.80 -10.26
C ALA A 40 -33.55 3.69 -10.17
N ASP A 41 -34.31 3.49 -11.23
CA ASP A 41 -35.43 2.54 -11.21
C ASP A 41 -34.99 1.11 -10.84
N ASN A 42 -33.91 0.60 -11.48
CA ASN A 42 -33.43 -0.77 -11.27
C ASN A 42 -32.05 -0.83 -10.61
N HIS A 43 -31.42 0.30 -10.30
CA HIS A 43 -30.06 0.37 -9.81
C HIS A 43 -29.92 1.28 -8.59
N ILE A 44 -29.13 0.84 -7.62
CA ILE A 44 -28.71 1.64 -6.48
C ILE A 44 -27.19 1.59 -6.42
N VAL A 45 -26.54 2.74 -6.29
CA VAL A 45 -25.10 2.82 -6.08
C VAL A 45 -24.85 3.44 -4.72
N THR A 46 -24.18 2.71 -3.86
CA THR A 46 -23.78 3.18 -2.52
C THR A 46 -22.28 2.97 -2.28
N TRP A 47 -21.77 3.42 -1.16
CA TRP A 47 -20.34 3.37 -0.89
C TRP A 47 -20.02 3.22 0.59
N CYS A 48 -18.87 2.66 0.84
CA CYS A 48 -18.16 2.82 2.08
C CYS A 48 -17.36 4.14 2.09
N VAL A 49 -16.73 4.48 3.19
CA VAL A 49 -15.79 5.59 3.30
C VAL A 49 -14.42 5.08 3.76
N GLY A 50 -13.97 3.98 3.15
CA GLY A 50 -13.00 3.07 3.66
C GLY A 50 -13.67 2.08 4.61
N HIS A 51 -13.05 1.77 5.75
CA HIS A 51 -13.66 0.89 6.74
C HIS A 51 -14.88 1.52 7.42
N LEU A 52 -16.00 0.82 7.42
CA LEU A 52 -17.19 1.15 8.22
C LEU A 52 -17.21 0.35 9.54
N VAL A 53 -16.55 -0.80 9.55
CA VAL A 53 -16.50 -1.74 10.66
C VAL A 53 -15.04 -2.02 11.01
N THR A 54 -14.74 -2.19 12.27
CA THR A 54 -13.42 -2.53 12.79
C THR A 54 -13.49 -3.60 13.87
N MET A 55 -12.37 -4.21 14.22
CA MET A 55 -12.28 -5.06 15.41
C MET A 55 -12.38 -4.20 16.67
N SER A 56 -13.19 -4.64 17.63
CA SER A 56 -13.40 -3.92 18.89
C SER A 56 -12.12 -3.89 19.72
N TYR A 57 -11.92 -2.78 20.42
CA TYR A 57 -10.80 -2.65 21.35
C TYR A 57 -10.90 -3.63 22.53
N PRO A 58 -9.78 -3.94 23.21
CA PRO A 58 -9.78 -4.90 24.33
C PRO A 58 -10.77 -4.62 25.45
N ASP A 59 -11.09 -3.36 25.72
CA ASP A 59 -12.08 -2.96 26.72
C ASP A 59 -13.52 -3.40 26.38
N ALA A 60 -13.84 -3.66 25.13
CA ALA A 60 -15.12 -4.28 24.74
C ALA A 60 -15.24 -5.76 25.16
N TYR A 61 -14.13 -6.38 25.54
CA TYR A 61 -14.08 -7.77 26.04
C TYR A 61 -14.13 -7.83 27.57
N ASP A 62 -13.36 -6.95 28.24
CA ASP A 62 -13.36 -6.75 29.68
C ASP A 62 -12.91 -5.31 29.97
N GLU A 63 -13.70 -4.57 30.76
CA GLU A 63 -13.41 -3.19 31.13
C GLU A 63 -12.03 -3.00 31.80
N LYS A 64 -11.54 -4.02 32.50
CA LYS A 64 -10.19 -4.03 33.08
C LYS A 64 -9.09 -3.84 32.05
N LEU A 65 -9.31 -4.25 30.81
CA LEU A 65 -8.38 -4.11 29.70
C LEU A 65 -8.26 -2.68 29.14
N LYS A 66 -9.12 -1.76 29.61
CA LYS A 66 -9.00 -0.33 29.33
C LYS A 66 -7.72 0.25 29.92
N ARG A 67 -7.33 -0.20 31.11
CA ARG A 67 -6.08 0.18 31.74
C ARG A 67 -4.97 -0.77 31.28
N TRP A 68 -3.91 -0.20 30.69
CA TRP A 68 -2.76 -0.99 30.26
C TRP A 68 -1.92 -1.43 31.45
N SER A 69 -1.67 -2.72 31.57
CA SER A 69 -0.84 -3.34 32.60
C SER A 69 -0.12 -4.57 32.02
N PHE A 70 1.05 -4.90 32.53
CA PHE A 70 1.74 -6.14 32.17
C PHE A 70 0.94 -7.38 32.58
N ASP A 71 0.14 -7.31 33.66
CA ASP A 71 -0.69 -8.43 34.13
C ASP A 71 -1.82 -8.80 33.20
N THR A 72 -2.17 -7.90 32.28
CA THR A 72 -3.23 -8.10 31.29
C THR A 72 -2.70 -8.45 29.89
N LEU A 73 -1.42 -8.76 29.78
CA LEU A 73 -0.76 -9.12 28.53
C LEU A 73 -0.19 -10.55 28.59
N PRO A 74 -0.21 -11.30 27.47
CA PRO A 74 -0.77 -10.90 26.18
C PRO A 74 -2.31 -10.94 26.15
N PHE A 75 -2.92 -9.99 25.46
CA PHE A 75 -4.34 -10.04 25.12
C PHE A 75 -4.54 -10.90 23.87
N ILE A 76 -5.20 -12.05 24.03
CA ILE A 76 -5.49 -13.00 22.95
C ILE A 76 -6.96 -13.43 23.11
N PRO A 77 -7.91 -12.78 22.41
CA PRO A 77 -9.32 -13.14 22.52
C PRO A 77 -9.60 -14.48 21.85
N GLN A 78 -10.44 -15.31 22.44
CA GLN A 78 -10.89 -16.56 21.83
C GLN A 78 -11.80 -16.31 20.61
N THR A 79 -12.63 -15.25 20.70
CA THR A 79 -13.51 -14.82 19.62
C THR A 79 -13.32 -13.33 19.38
N PHE A 80 -13.09 -12.96 18.11
CA PHE A 80 -12.94 -11.56 17.75
C PHE A 80 -14.30 -10.88 17.65
N LYS A 81 -14.45 -9.74 18.34
CA LYS A 81 -15.61 -8.87 18.26
C LYS A 81 -15.38 -7.77 17.25
N TYR A 82 -16.43 -7.38 16.57
CA TYR A 82 -16.43 -6.32 15.58
C TYR A 82 -17.43 -5.25 15.97
N GLU A 83 -17.19 -4.01 15.57
CA GLU A 83 -18.07 -2.89 15.86
C GLU A 83 -18.05 -1.89 14.72
N VAL A 84 -19.16 -1.17 14.54
CA VAL A 84 -19.22 -0.07 13.58
C VAL A 84 -18.38 1.08 14.12
N ILE A 85 -17.58 1.68 13.27
CA ILE A 85 -16.75 2.84 13.63
C ILE A 85 -17.68 4.04 13.91
N PRO A 86 -17.67 4.64 15.11
CA PRO A 86 -18.64 5.68 15.48
C PRO A 86 -18.68 6.88 14.54
N ALA A 87 -17.53 7.29 14.01
CA ALA A 87 -17.43 8.44 13.10
C ALA A 87 -18.15 8.23 11.75
N VAL A 88 -18.44 6.98 11.37
CA VAL A 88 -19.08 6.62 10.11
C VAL A 88 -20.40 5.87 10.30
N GLN A 89 -20.94 5.87 11.51
CA GLN A 89 -22.18 5.18 11.87
C GLN A 89 -23.33 5.52 10.91
N LYS A 90 -23.51 6.80 10.59
CA LYS A 90 -24.56 7.24 9.66
C LYS A 90 -24.48 6.54 8.31
N GLN A 91 -23.29 6.47 7.72
CA GLN A 91 -23.08 5.82 6.42
C GLN A 91 -23.31 4.31 6.52
N PHE A 92 -22.86 3.69 7.61
CA PHE A 92 -23.12 2.27 7.86
C PHE A 92 -24.62 1.97 7.92
N ASP A 93 -25.40 2.79 8.62
CA ASP A 93 -26.86 2.59 8.76
C ASP A 93 -27.56 2.73 7.40
N ILE A 94 -27.14 3.67 6.56
CA ILE A 94 -27.64 3.82 5.19
C ILE A 94 -27.32 2.57 4.36
N VAL A 95 -26.05 2.13 4.35
CA VAL A 95 -25.62 0.94 3.62
C VAL A 95 -26.36 -0.30 4.10
N LYS A 96 -26.44 -0.51 5.43
CA LYS A 96 -27.22 -1.60 6.04
C LYS A 96 -28.68 -1.58 5.60
N GLY A 97 -29.31 -0.40 5.61
CA GLY A 97 -30.69 -0.25 5.16
C GLY A 97 -30.86 -0.66 3.69
N ILE A 98 -29.97 -0.21 2.81
CA ILE A 98 -30.01 -0.50 1.37
C ILE A 98 -29.79 -1.99 1.10
N LEU A 99 -28.77 -2.61 1.67
CA LEU A 99 -28.43 -4.03 1.43
C LEU A 99 -29.53 -4.98 1.90
N ASN A 100 -30.39 -4.57 2.83
CA ASN A 100 -31.49 -5.38 3.36
C ASN A 100 -32.88 -4.97 2.82
N ARG A 101 -32.95 -4.11 1.81
CA ARG A 101 -34.23 -3.74 1.17
C ARG A 101 -34.90 -4.95 0.53
N ALA A 102 -36.21 -5.05 0.65
CA ALA A 102 -36.98 -6.15 0.07
C ALA A 102 -36.98 -6.14 -1.47
N ASP A 103 -36.87 -4.94 -2.09
CA ASP A 103 -36.80 -4.75 -3.53
C ASP A 103 -35.39 -4.89 -4.13
N VAL A 104 -34.40 -5.30 -3.33
CA VAL A 104 -33.03 -5.58 -3.78
C VAL A 104 -32.83 -7.10 -3.86
N ASP A 105 -32.41 -7.58 -5.01
CA ASP A 105 -32.11 -9.01 -5.24
C ASP A 105 -30.62 -9.28 -5.33
N THR A 106 -29.88 -8.42 -6.02
CA THR A 106 -28.48 -8.63 -6.32
C THR A 106 -27.61 -7.50 -5.74
N ILE A 107 -26.49 -7.88 -5.11
CA ILE A 107 -25.46 -6.98 -4.63
C ILE A 107 -24.20 -7.21 -5.44
N TYR A 108 -23.77 -6.19 -6.16
CA TYR A 108 -22.47 -6.14 -6.82
C TYR A 108 -21.45 -5.50 -5.88
N VAL A 109 -20.45 -6.29 -5.50
CA VAL A 109 -19.38 -5.87 -4.59
C VAL A 109 -18.27 -5.22 -5.41
N CYS A 110 -18.24 -3.91 -5.40
CA CYS A 110 -17.37 -3.05 -6.21
C CYS A 110 -16.28 -2.36 -5.36
N THR A 111 -15.94 -2.93 -4.21
CA THR A 111 -14.75 -2.51 -3.44
C THR A 111 -13.47 -2.88 -4.18
N ASP A 112 -12.35 -2.26 -3.85
CA ASP A 112 -11.07 -2.42 -4.54
C ASP A 112 -10.72 -3.92 -4.74
N SER A 113 -10.14 -4.24 -5.90
CA SER A 113 -9.78 -5.61 -6.29
C SER A 113 -8.55 -6.08 -5.52
N GLY A 114 -8.78 -6.58 -4.32
CA GLY A 114 -7.71 -7.02 -3.42
C GLY A 114 -8.23 -7.50 -2.07
N ARG A 115 -7.31 -7.95 -1.22
CA ARG A 115 -7.62 -8.45 0.13
C ARG A 115 -8.32 -7.40 0.99
N GLU A 116 -7.91 -6.14 0.89
CA GLU A 116 -8.47 -5.06 1.69
C GLU A 116 -9.93 -4.76 1.31
N GLY A 117 -10.22 -4.60 0.02
CA GLY A 117 -11.58 -4.40 -0.45
C GLY A 117 -12.50 -5.58 -0.16
N GLU A 118 -11.98 -6.81 -0.22
CA GLU A 118 -12.73 -8.00 0.19
C GLU A 118 -13.05 -7.95 1.69
N TYR A 119 -12.08 -7.61 2.53
CA TYR A 119 -12.25 -7.50 3.97
C TYR A 119 -13.27 -6.43 4.35
N ILE A 120 -13.21 -5.24 3.74
CA ILE A 120 -14.15 -4.15 3.97
C ILE A 120 -15.59 -4.60 3.73
N TYR A 121 -15.86 -5.22 2.58
CA TYR A 121 -17.21 -5.67 2.27
C TYR A 121 -17.69 -6.79 3.19
N ARG A 122 -16.87 -7.81 3.44
CA ARG A 122 -17.24 -8.95 4.30
C ARG A 122 -17.58 -8.51 5.71
N LEU A 123 -16.89 -7.53 6.26
CA LEU A 123 -17.23 -6.94 7.56
C LEU A 123 -18.57 -6.20 7.52
N VAL A 124 -18.81 -5.40 6.47
CA VAL A 124 -20.09 -4.72 6.29
C VAL A 124 -21.23 -5.72 6.15
N ARG A 125 -21.07 -6.75 5.34
CA ARG A 125 -22.02 -7.85 5.17
C ARG A 125 -22.37 -8.52 6.49
N GLN A 126 -21.35 -8.84 7.29
CA GLN A 126 -21.48 -9.47 8.60
C GLN A 126 -22.28 -8.60 9.57
N GLU A 127 -21.88 -7.33 9.74
CA GLU A 127 -22.51 -6.43 10.71
C GLU A 127 -23.88 -5.90 10.25
N ALA A 128 -24.09 -5.75 8.94
CA ALA A 128 -25.39 -5.45 8.37
C ALA A 128 -26.34 -6.65 8.42
N LYS A 129 -25.83 -7.87 8.66
CA LYS A 129 -26.59 -9.14 8.69
C LYS A 129 -27.33 -9.39 7.38
N VAL A 130 -26.64 -9.18 6.26
CA VAL A 130 -27.19 -9.40 4.92
C VAL A 130 -27.55 -10.86 4.74
N LYS A 131 -28.78 -11.15 4.28
CA LYS A 131 -29.30 -12.50 4.03
C LYS A 131 -30.13 -12.52 2.75
N ASP A 132 -30.20 -13.68 2.15
CA ASP A 132 -31.09 -13.99 1.03
C ASP A 132 -30.90 -13.01 -0.17
N LYS A 133 -29.64 -12.65 -0.44
CA LYS A 133 -29.24 -11.81 -1.59
C LYS A 133 -28.25 -12.57 -2.46
N GLN A 134 -28.35 -12.35 -3.76
CA GLN A 134 -27.32 -12.79 -4.68
C GLN A 134 -26.14 -11.80 -4.58
N GLU A 135 -24.97 -12.28 -4.20
CA GLU A 135 -23.80 -11.44 -4.06
C GLU A 135 -22.78 -11.76 -5.15
N ARG A 136 -22.37 -10.76 -5.93
CA ARG A 136 -21.44 -10.89 -7.05
C ARG A 136 -20.25 -9.99 -6.88
N ARG A 137 -19.05 -10.51 -6.96
CA ARG A 137 -17.81 -9.77 -6.84
C ARG A 137 -17.39 -9.23 -8.20
N VAL A 138 -17.33 -7.90 -8.29
CA VAL A 138 -16.77 -7.19 -9.45
C VAL A 138 -15.26 -7.09 -9.25
N TRP A 139 -14.49 -7.52 -10.25
CA TRP A 139 -13.03 -7.49 -10.21
C TRP A 139 -12.51 -6.72 -11.40
N ILE A 140 -11.93 -5.55 -11.15
CA ILE A 140 -11.44 -4.62 -12.18
C ILE A 140 -10.05 -4.09 -11.81
N ASP A 141 -9.23 -3.84 -12.81
CA ASP A 141 -7.88 -3.29 -12.65
C ASP A 141 -7.84 -1.77 -12.88
N SER A 142 -8.86 -1.21 -13.52
CA SER A 142 -9.02 0.23 -13.73
C SER A 142 -10.48 0.67 -13.61
N GLN A 143 -10.72 1.97 -13.43
CA GLN A 143 -12.05 2.56 -13.30
C GLN A 143 -12.54 3.20 -14.60
N THR A 144 -12.05 2.72 -15.75
CA THR A 144 -12.62 3.13 -17.04
C THR A 144 -14.00 2.52 -17.23
N GLU A 145 -14.86 3.20 -17.98
CA GLU A 145 -16.23 2.74 -18.26
C GLU A 145 -16.25 1.31 -18.84
N GLU A 146 -15.37 1.03 -19.79
CA GLU A 146 -15.26 -0.28 -20.42
C GLU A 146 -14.92 -1.38 -19.41
N GLU A 147 -13.95 -1.15 -18.54
CA GLU A 147 -13.54 -2.13 -17.51
C GLU A 147 -14.61 -2.28 -16.43
N ILE A 148 -15.30 -1.22 -16.04
CA ILE A 148 -16.44 -1.30 -15.10
C ILE A 148 -17.55 -2.18 -15.67
N LEU A 149 -18.00 -1.91 -16.90
CA LEU A 149 -19.07 -2.69 -17.55
C LEU A 149 -18.67 -4.14 -17.76
N LYS A 150 -17.43 -4.39 -18.18
CA LYS A 150 -16.87 -5.74 -18.30
C LYS A 150 -16.84 -6.44 -16.92
N GLY A 151 -16.35 -5.76 -15.88
CA GLY A 151 -16.30 -6.30 -14.52
C GLY A 151 -17.68 -6.67 -13.98
N ILE A 152 -18.71 -5.84 -14.23
CA ILE A 152 -20.10 -6.15 -13.86
C ILE A 152 -20.61 -7.39 -14.60
N ASN A 153 -20.39 -7.46 -15.91
CA ASN A 153 -20.84 -8.57 -16.75
C ASN A 153 -20.14 -9.90 -16.44
N THR A 154 -18.91 -9.85 -15.97
CA THR A 154 -18.09 -11.02 -15.62
C THR A 154 -18.03 -11.28 -14.13
N ALA A 155 -18.81 -10.54 -13.32
CA ALA A 155 -18.82 -10.66 -11.88
C ALA A 155 -19.17 -12.09 -11.45
N LYS A 156 -18.33 -12.66 -10.59
CA LYS A 156 -18.44 -14.01 -10.07
C LYS A 156 -19.18 -14.03 -8.75
N ASP A 157 -19.70 -15.20 -8.40
CA ASP A 157 -20.26 -15.42 -7.07
C ASP A 157 -19.22 -15.11 -5.98
N ILE A 158 -19.66 -14.47 -4.90
CA ILE A 158 -18.76 -14.03 -3.83
C ILE A 158 -18.04 -15.20 -3.15
N SER A 159 -18.62 -16.40 -3.17
CA SER A 159 -18.00 -17.61 -2.59
C SER A 159 -16.70 -18.01 -3.30
N GLU A 160 -16.51 -17.65 -4.56
CA GLU A 160 -15.24 -17.89 -5.25
C GLU A 160 -14.06 -17.12 -4.63
N TYR A 161 -14.35 -16.12 -3.79
CA TYR A 161 -13.36 -15.30 -3.08
C TYR A 161 -13.23 -15.64 -1.59
N ASP A 162 -13.78 -16.76 -1.12
CA ASP A 162 -13.73 -17.14 0.31
C ASP A 162 -12.31 -17.32 0.81
N ASN A 163 -11.43 -17.97 0.04
CA ASN A 163 -10.01 -18.09 0.40
C ASN A 163 -9.30 -16.73 0.51
N LEU A 164 -9.66 -15.77 -0.34
CA LEU A 164 -9.13 -14.41 -0.27
C LEU A 164 -9.65 -13.68 0.97
N SER A 165 -10.93 -13.86 1.28
CA SER A 165 -11.58 -13.36 2.48
C SER A 165 -10.89 -13.91 3.74
N ASP A 166 -10.67 -15.21 3.82
CA ASP A 166 -10.00 -15.85 4.96
C ASP A 166 -8.58 -15.33 5.16
N ALA A 167 -7.82 -15.19 4.07
CA ALA A 167 -6.49 -14.59 4.12
C ALA A 167 -6.51 -13.13 4.60
N ALA A 168 -7.55 -12.37 4.23
CA ALA A 168 -7.73 -10.98 4.68
C ALA A 168 -8.08 -10.90 6.18
N TYR A 169 -9.00 -11.75 6.66
CA TYR A 169 -9.35 -11.86 8.07
C TYR A 169 -8.15 -12.29 8.93
N LEU A 170 -7.39 -13.30 8.50
CA LEU A 170 -6.20 -13.77 9.22
C LEU A 170 -5.16 -12.65 9.34
N ARG A 171 -4.90 -11.95 8.24
CA ARG A 171 -3.98 -10.81 8.23
C ARG A 171 -4.41 -9.70 9.19
N ALA A 172 -5.69 -9.35 9.16
CA ALA A 172 -6.21 -8.30 10.03
C ALA A 172 -6.12 -8.70 11.51
N LYS A 173 -6.43 -9.97 11.85
CA LYS A 173 -6.28 -10.50 13.21
C LYS A 173 -4.83 -10.52 13.67
N GLU A 174 -3.90 -10.90 12.80
CA GLU A 174 -2.46 -10.86 13.08
C GLU A 174 -2.00 -9.44 13.38
N ASP A 175 -2.32 -8.48 12.51
CA ASP A 175 -1.96 -7.07 12.69
C ASP A 175 -2.57 -6.49 13.97
N TYR A 176 -3.81 -6.84 14.29
CA TYR A 176 -4.49 -6.43 15.50
C TYR A 176 -3.79 -6.98 16.76
N LEU A 177 -3.53 -8.29 16.81
CA LEU A 177 -2.89 -8.91 17.98
C LEU A 177 -1.46 -8.37 18.19
N MET A 178 -0.68 -8.29 17.13
CA MET A 178 0.67 -7.73 17.21
C MET A 178 0.64 -6.25 17.61
N GLY A 179 -0.20 -5.48 16.96
CA GLY A 179 -0.35 -4.05 17.21
C GLY A 179 -0.73 -3.76 18.67
N ILE A 180 -1.78 -4.39 19.17
CA ILE A 180 -2.27 -4.18 20.54
C ILE A 180 -1.22 -4.61 21.57
N ASN A 181 -0.72 -5.83 21.48
CA ASN A 181 0.16 -6.39 22.51
C ASN A 181 1.52 -5.69 22.53
N PHE A 182 2.19 -5.57 21.40
CA PHE A 182 3.53 -4.97 21.36
C PHE A 182 3.50 -3.46 21.62
N SER A 183 2.47 -2.74 21.15
CA SER A 183 2.34 -1.32 21.47
C SER A 183 2.15 -1.09 22.97
N ARG A 184 1.35 -1.92 23.63
CA ARG A 184 1.16 -1.85 25.08
C ARG A 184 2.45 -2.20 25.85
N VAL A 185 3.11 -3.29 25.50
CA VAL A 185 4.38 -3.70 26.15
C VAL A 185 5.44 -2.61 26.02
N LEU A 186 5.68 -2.10 24.82
CA LEU A 186 6.71 -1.09 24.59
C LEU A 186 6.36 0.24 25.26
N THR A 187 5.09 0.62 25.22
CA THR A 187 4.63 1.85 25.91
C THR A 187 4.80 1.74 27.43
N LEU A 188 4.40 0.61 28.02
CA LEU A 188 4.57 0.38 29.46
C LEU A 188 6.05 0.36 29.86
N LYS A 189 6.92 -0.21 29.04
CA LYS A 189 8.35 -0.36 29.32
C LYS A 189 9.14 0.94 29.07
N TYR A 190 8.87 1.62 27.99
CA TYR A 190 9.72 2.72 27.49
C TYR A 190 9.00 4.06 27.40
N GLY A 191 7.68 4.10 27.42
CA GLY A 191 6.91 5.32 27.18
C GLY A 191 7.26 6.46 28.12
N ARG A 192 7.50 6.18 29.42
CA ARG A 192 7.91 7.20 30.39
C ARG A 192 9.29 7.80 30.08
N ASN A 193 10.25 6.95 29.70
CA ASN A 193 11.60 7.41 29.39
C ASN A 193 11.61 8.26 28.12
N ILE A 194 10.83 7.86 27.11
CA ILE A 194 10.67 8.60 25.86
C ILE A 194 9.96 9.94 26.12
N ALA A 195 8.90 9.95 26.91
CA ALA A 195 8.18 11.16 27.28
C ALA A 195 9.09 12.17 27.99
N ASN A 196 9.89 11.71 28.94
CA ASN A 196 10.87 12.55 29.66
C ASN A 196 11.94 13.10 28.71
N TYR A 197 12.45 12.29 27.80
CA TYR A 197 13.46 12.71 26.82
C TYR A 197 12.92 13.76 25.83
N LEU A 198 11.66 13.58 25.41
CA LEU A 198 10.99 14.48 24.45
C LEU A 198 10.31 15.69 25.12
N HIS A 199 10.33 15.77 26.47
CA HIS A 199 9.63 16.81 27.24
C HIS A 199 8.13 16.91 26.91
N ILE A 200 7.45 15.74 26.82
CA ILE A 200 6.00 15.62 26.61
C ILE A 200 5.36 14.85 27.76
N ASP A 201 4.07 15.04 27.98
CA ASP A 201 3.35 14.42 29.09
C ASP A 201 3.25 12.91 28.94
N ARG A 202 3.09 12.42 27.73
CA ARG A 202 2.89 10.99 27.46
C ARG A 202 3.45 10.62 26.09
N ALA A 203 4.19 9.53 26.02
CA ALA A 203 4.62 8.91 24.76
C ALA A 203 3.98 7.51 24.63
N VAL A 204 3.30 7.28 23.52
CA VAL A 204 2.81 5.96 23.12
C VAL A 204 3.71 5.42 22.03
N VAL A 205 4.23 4.20 22.24
CA VAL A 205 5.07 3.51 21.26
C VAL A 205 4.18 2.57 20.46
N SER A 206 3.76 3.03 19.30
CA SER A 206 2.94 2.23 18.39
C SER A 206 3.80 1.23 17.62
N VAL A 207 3.33 0.00 17.54
CA VAL A 207 3.94 -1.07 16.75
C VAL A 207 2.96 -1.50 15.67
N GLY A 208 3.44 -1.58 14.46
CA GLY A 208 2.70 -2.09 13.32
C GLY A 208 3.67 -2.63 12.29
N ARG A 209 3.26 -3.63 11.56
CA ARG A 209 4.12 -4.34 10.60
C ARG A 209 4.79 -3.40 9.59
N VAL A 210 4.01 -2.53 8.95
CA VAL A 210 4.53 -1.60 7.94
C VAL A 210 5.26 -0.44 8.62
N MET A 211 4.63 0.21 9.59
CA MET A 211 5.19 1.40 10.28
C MET A 211 6.53 1.10 10.95
N THR A 212 6.66 -0.02 11.63
CA THR A 212 7.91 -0.41 12.30
C THR A 212 9.03 -0.68 11.30
N CYS A 213 8.73 -1.34 10.16
CA CYS A 213 9.70 -1.57 9.10
C CYS A 213 10.17 -0.26 8.47
N VAL A 214 9.24 0.64 8.13
CA VAL A 214 9.56 1.95 7.54
C VAL A 214 10.41 2.78 8.50
N LEU A 215 10.04 2.83 9.80
CA LEU A 215 10.84 3.51 10.82
C LEU A 215 12.26 2.91 10.90
N GLY A 216 12.38 1.58 10.86
CA GLY A 216 13.67 0.90 10.84
C GLY A 216 14.53 1.28 9.63
N MET A 217 13.92 1.42 8.45
CA MET A 217 14.61 1.88 7.24
C MET A 217 15.09 3.33 7.38
N VAL A 218 14.24 4.23 7.88
CA VAL A 218 14.60 5.64 8.11
C VAL A 218 15.74 5.75 9.13
N VAL A 219 15.64 5.05 10.25
CA VAL A 219 16.70 5.06 11.29
C VAL A 219 18.02 4.50 10.75
N ARG A 220 17.97 3.46 9.91
CA ARG A 220 19.18 2.91 9.28
C ARG A 220 19.81 3.96 8.34
N ARG A 221 19.01 4.59 7.52
CA ARG A 221 19.48 5.64 6.59
C ARG A 221 20.08 6.82 7.34
N GLU A 222 19.45 7.28 8.41
CA GLU A 222 19.97 8.33 9.28
C GLU A 222 21.35 7.97 9.88
N ARG A 223 21.49 6.72 10.31
CA ARG A 223 22.78 6.23 10.84
C ARG A 223 23.86 6.20 9.74
N GLU A 224 23.51 5.76 8.55
CA GLU A 224 24.41 5.77 7.38
C GLU A 224 24.86 7.20 7.05
N ILE A 225 23.92 8.17 7.04
CA ILE A 225 24.23 9.58 6.79
C ILE A 225 25.17 10.13 7.87
N ARG A 226 24.87 9.88 9.14
CA ARG A 226 25.71 10.36 10.26
C ARG A 226 27.10 9.73 10.31
N SER A 227 27.24 8.51 9.88
CA SER A 227 28.51 7.78 9.81
C SER A 227 29.19 7.89 8.45
N PHE A 228 28.61 8.66 7.52
CA PHE A 228 29.16 8.78 6.18
C PHE A 228 30.53 9.45 6.18
N VAL A 229 31.49 8.76 5.62
CA VAL A 229 32.84 9.28 5.37
C VAL A 229 32.98 9.54 3.88
N LYS A 230 33.23 10.79 3.54
CA LYS A 230 33.47 11.18 2.15
C LYS A 230 34.68 10.44 1.62
N THR A 231 34.47 9.58 0.63
CA THR A 231 35.53 8.82 -0.02
C THR A 231 35.66 9.32 -1.45
N PRO A 232 36.81 9.89 -1.85
CA PRO A 232 37.03 10.28 -3.21
C PRO A 232 37.05 9.04 -4.11
N PHE A 233 36.51 9.16 -5.30
CA PHE A 233 36.71 8.18 -6.36
C PHE A 233 36.94 8.87 -7.70
N TYR A 234 37.55 8.15 -8.61
CA TYR A 234 38.06 8.69 -9.86
C TYR A 234 37.41 7.96 -11.02
N ARG A 235 36.78 8.72 -11.93
CA ARG A 235 36.21 8.18 -13.15
C ARG A 235 37.11 8.56 -14.31
N VAL A 236 37.24 7.65 -15.29
CA VAL A 236 37.93 7.90 -16.53
C VAL A 236 36.86 8.21 -17.59
N ILE A 237 37.00 9.40 -18.20
CA ILE A 237 36.10 9.86 -19.24
C ILE A 237 36.93 10.09 -20.49
N GLY A 238 36.54 9.45 -21.57
CA GLY A 238 37.09 9.68 -22.90
C GLY A 238 36.20 10.65 -23.65
N THR A 239 36.79 11.70 -24.24
CA THR A 239 36.10 12.58 -25.15
C THR A 239 36.48 12.20 -26.57
N ALA A 240 35.50 11.86 -27.38
CA ALA A 240 35.69 11.54 -28.79
C ALA A 240 35.11 12.64 -29.71
N ASP A 241 35.80 12.93 -30.78
CA ASP A 241 35.33 13.83 -31.82
C ASP A 241 35.10 13.03 -33.12
N ILE A 242 33.85 13.06 -33.60
CA ILE A 242 33.48 12.37 -34.85
C ILE A 242 32.70 13.35 -35.71
N ASN A 243 33.23 13.68 -36.86
CA ASN A 243 32.59 14.56 -37.84
C ASN A 243 32.14 15.92 -37.20
N GLU A 244 33.05 16.59 -36.49
CA GLU A 244 32.82 17.86 -35.79
C GLU A 244 31.82 17.78 -34.61
N HIS A 245 31.41 16.57 -34.21
CA HIS A 245 30.58 16.35 -33.02
C HIS A 245 31.39 15.70 -31.90
N THR A 246 31.47 16.38 -30.78
CA THR A 246 32.17 15.90 -29.59
C THR A 246 31.21 15.22 -28.63
N PHE A 247 31.57 14.04 -28.14
CA PHE A 247 30.82 13.38 -27.07
C PHE A 247 31.73 12.80 -26.00
N ASP A 248 31.25 12.73 -24.79
CA ASP A 248 31.94 12.11 -23.66
C ASP A 248 31.46 10.68 -23.43
N ALA A 249 32.41 9.76 -23.30
CA ALA A 249 32.16 8.35 -22.98
C ALA A 249 32.81 8.02 -21.63
N GLU A 250 32.05 7.50 -20.73
CA GLU A 250 32.56 7.07 -19.42
C GLU A 250 33.02 5.61 -19.50
N TRP A 251 34.26 5.38 -19.08
CA TRP A 251 34.78 4.02 -18.99
C TRP A 251 34.03 3.22 -17.94
N ARG A 252 33.64 2.00 -18.28
CA ARG A 252 33.05 1.03 -17.35
C ARG A 252 33.78 -0.30 -17.45
N VAL A 253 33.97 -0.94 -16.29
CA VAL A 253 34.58 -2.26 -16.25
C VAL A 253 33.66 -3.29 -16.92
N CYS A 254 34.26 -4.18 -17.69
CA CYS A 254 33.63 -5.38 -18.23
C CYS A 254 34.41 -6.62 -17.77
N GLU A 255 33.86 -7.81 -17.96
CA GLU A 255 34.51 -9.07 -17.53
C GLU A 255 35.89 -9.29 -18.14
N ALA A 256 36.14 -8.80 -19.37
CA ALA A 256 37.43 -8.87 -20.04
C ALA A 256 38.46 -7.85 -19.51
N SER A 257 38.03 -6.91 -18.65
CA SER A 257 38.94 -5.89 -18.13
C SER A 257 39.84 -6.47 -17.03
N ARG A 258 41.11 -6.12 -17.02
CA ARG A 258 42.07 -6.45 -15.94
C ARG A 258 41.66 -5.90 -14.57
N TYR A 259 40.74 -4.96 -14.51
CA TYR A 259 40.20 -4.37 -13.27
C TYR A 259 38.94 -5.06 -12.79
N TYR A 260 38.39 -6.02 -13.55
CA TYR A 260 37.16 -6.71 -13.15
C TYR A 260 37.33 -7.47 -11.81
N ASN A 261 36.39 -7.28 -10.91
CA ASN A 261 36.40 -7.86 -9.54
C ASN A 261 37.68 -7.56 -8.73
N THR A 262 38.38 -6.48 -9.02
CA THR A 262 39.50 -6.06 -8.21
C THR A 262 39.13 -5.10 -7.08
N PRO A 263 39.87 -5.02 -5.97
CA PRO A 263 39.63 -4.09 -4.89
C PRO A 263 39.87 -2.62 -5.25
N TYR A 264 40.45 -2.35 -6.44
CA TYR A 264 40.73 -1.00 -6.92
C TYR A 264 39.48 -0.21 -7.31
N LEU A 265 38.38 -0.90 -7.63
CA LEU A 265 37.14 -0.25 -8.02
C LEU A 265 36.21 -0.01 -6.84
N TYR A 266 35.54 1.12 -6.86
CA TYR A 266 34.44 1.42 -5.97
C TYR A 266 33.11 0.86 -6.49
N LYS A 267 32.89 1.03 -7.78
CA LYS A 267 31.78 0.48 -8.60
C LYS A 267 32.32 0.21 -10.01
N ASP A 268 31.45 -0.15 -10.90
CA ASP A 268 31.78 -0.49 -12.29
C ASP A 268 32.54 0.60 -13.07
N ASN A 269 32.51 1.84 -12.61
CA ASN A 269 33.02 3.01 -13.29
C ASN A 269 33.96 3.91 -12.46
N GLY A 270 34.29 3.52 -11.25
CA GLY A 270 35.03 4.40 -10.33
C GLY A 270 36.19 3.73 -9.62
N PHE A 271 37.39 4.28 -9.75
CA PHE A 271 38.57 3.84 -9.01
C PHE A 271 38.63 4.49 -7.63
N LYS A 272 39.04 3.70 -6.63
CA LYS A 272 39.33 4.20 -5.28
C LYS A 272 40.67 4.95 -5.21
N ASP A 273 41.57 4.62 -6.12
CA ASP A 273 42.93 5.12 -6.18
C ASP A 273 43.15 5.92 -7.45
N LYS A 274 43.69 7.13 -7.30
CA LYS A 274 43.97 8.05 -8.40
C LYS A 274 45.04 7.52 -9.35
N ASP A 275 46.05 6.83 -8.82
CA ASP A 275 47.16 6.34 -9.64
C ASP A 275 46.72 5.18 -10.52
N LYS A 276 45.77 4.35 -10.01
CA LYS A 276 45.16 3.29 -10.86
C LYS A 276 44.25 3.86 -11.93
N ALA A 277 43.56 4.96 -11.66
CA ALA A 277 42.80 5.65 -12.69
C ALA A 277 43.70 6.27 -13.74
N ARG A 278 44.86 6.86 -13.35
CA ARG A 278 45.85 7.38 -14.26
C ARG A 278 46.48 6.30 -15.12
N GLU A 279 46.85 5.16 -14.53
CA GLU A 279 47.36 4.00 -15.28
C GLU A 279 46.41 3.57 -16.41
N LEU A 280 45.09 3.62 -16.18
CA LEU A 280 44.11 3.35 -17.23
C LEU A 280 44.11 4.47 -18.29
N VAL A 281 44.18 5.75 -17.87
CA VAL A 281 44.30 6.87 -18.84
C VAL A 281 45.50 6.73 -19.71
N ASP A 282 46.66 6.40 -19.13
CA ASP A 282 47.91 6.22 -19.86
C ASP A 282 47.79 5.10 -20.92
N ILE A 283 47.17 3.98 -20.58
CA ILE A 283 46.91 2.87 -21.50
C ILE A 283 45.99 3.27 -22.66
N LEU A 284 44.89 4.02 -22.30
CA LEU A 284 43.93 4.46 -23.32
C LEU A 284 44.41 5.63 -24.16
N SER A 285 45.49 6.31 -23.72
CA SER A 285 46.14 7.41 -24.48
C SER A 285 47.22 6.92 -25.46
N GLU A 286 47.60 5.64 -25.42
CA GLU A 286 48.40 5.05 -26.50
C GLU A 286 47.58 5.10 -27.79
N PRO A 287 48.23 5.26 -28.97
CA PRO A 287 47.53 5.48 -30.24
C PRO A 287 46.55 4.33 -30.50
N LEU A 288 45.27 4.60 -30.18
CA LEU A 288 44.16 3.77 -30.57
C LEU A 288 43.85 4.01 -32.05
N PRO A 289 43.33 3.03 -32.78
CA PRO A 289 42.93 3.21 -34.17
C PRO A 289 41.82 4.26 -34.40
N ALA A 290 41.30 4.86 -33.32
CA ALA A 290 40.34 5.95 -33.36
C ALA A 290 40.91 7.20 -32.67
N GLU A 291 40.80 8.37 -33.32
CA GLU A 291 41.15 9.64 -32.70
C GLU A 291 40.17 9.93 -31.51
N GLY A 292 40.73 10.07 -30.32
CA GLY A 292 39.98 10.42 -29.11
C GLY A 292 40.87 11.08 -28.08
N VAL A 293 40.30 11.92 -27.21
CA VAL A 293 40.97 12.53 -26.07
C VAL A 293 40.47 11.90 -24.79
N VAL A 294 41.38 11.31 -24.00
CA VAL A 294 41.04 10.74 -22.70
C VAL A 294 41.32 11.75 -21.60
N LYS A 295 40.31 12.03 -20.79
CA LYS A 295 40.40 12.94 -19.64
C LYS A 295 40.11 12.20 -18.32
N LEU A 296 40.85 12.55 -17.27
CA LEU A 296 40.59 12.12 -15.93
C LEU A 296 39.65 13.13 -15.24
N SER A 297 38.48 12.71 -14.88
CA SER A 297 37.54 13.53 -14.08
C SER A 297 37.49 13.07 -12.64
N LEU A 298 37.64 13.99 -11.70
CA LEU A 298 37.47 13.78 -10.30
C LEU A 298 36.04 14.17 -9.93
N ILE A 299 35.25 13.25 -9.43
CA ILE A 299 33.91 13.54 -8.92
C ILE A 299 33.90 13.37 -7.42
N HIS A 300 33.60 14.47 -6.73
CA HIS A 300 33.23 14.42 -5.32
C HIS A 300 31.74 14.12 -5.26
N ILE A 301 31.37 12.98 -4.66
CA ILE A 301 29.98 12.76 -4.26
C ILE A 301 29.77 13.60 -3.01
N SER A 302 29.10 14.74 -3.18
CA SER A 302 28.47 15.45 -2.08
C SER A 302 26.99 15.06 -2.08
N GLU A 303 26.56 14.28 -1.13
CA GLU A 303 25.17 14.25 -0.70
C GLU A 303 25.05 15.01 0.61
#